data_355ccbfa806535d604387f00b94752ed
#
_entry.id   355ccbfa806535d604387f00b94752ed
#
_cell.length_a   1.000
_cell.length_b   1.000
_cell.length_c   1.000
_cell.angle_alpha   90.00
_cell.angle_beta   90.00
_cell.angle_gamma   90.00
#
_symmetry.space_group_name_H-M   'P 1'
#
loop_
_entity.id
_entity.type
_entity.pdbx_description
1 polymer ?
#
loop_
_entity_poly.entity_id
_entity_poly.type
_entity_poly.pdbx_seq_one_letter_code
_entity_poly.pdbx_strand_id
1 'polypeptide(L)'
;LIDKLPDHHRRLFLHSCCAPCSSYCLEYLRQYFDVTVFYYNPNISFLEEYRHRVEELKRLVSTLNEEAKGSEMLNQIALLEGTYEPEKFFEATKGLEDCPEGGERCFICYELRLREAARLAAEGGYDFFTTTLTISPLKNAQKLNEIGSQLAEEYHVACLPSDFKKKGGYLRSIELSRQYDLYRQDYCGCVFSKRERDKRIVQES
;
A
#
# COMPACT_ATOMS: atom_id res chain seq x y z
N LEU A 1 -19.34 -3.27 -4.04
CA LEU A 1 -18.94 -2.75 -5.36
C LEU A 1 -18.31 -3.87 -6.21
N ILE A 2 -17.36 -4.63 -5.62
CA ILE A 2 -16.68 -5.75 -6.30
C ILE A 2 -17.68 -6.82 -6.75
N ASP A 3 -18.63 -7.21 -5.88
CA ASP A 3 -19.66 -8.22 -6.19
C ASP A 3 -20.62 -7.84 -7.36
N LYS A 4 -20.51 -6.63 -7.89
CA LYS A 4 -21.31 -6.11 -9.00
C LYS A 4 -20.51 -5.90 -10.28
N LEU A 5 -19.23 -6.23 -10.29
CA LEU A 5 -18.42 -6.12 -11.49
C LEU A 5 -18.77 -7.27 -12.45
N PRO A 6 -19.16 -6.96 -13.69
CA PRO A 6 -19.59 -7.97 -14.65
C PRO A 6 -18.43 -8.79 -15.24
N ASP A 7 -17.20 -8.41 -14.94
CA ASP A 7 -15.99 -8.95 -15.58
C ASP A 7 -14.84 -9.04 -14.57
N HIS A 8 -14.19 -10.22 -14.51
CA HIS A 8 -13.04 -10.49 -13.65
C HIS A 8 -11.68 -10.04 -14.23
N HIS A 9 -11.68 -9.37 -15.40
CA HIS A 9 -10.47 -8.92 -16.10
C HIS A 9 -10.25 -7.40 -16.03
N ARG A 10 -10.92 -6.71 -15.10
CA ARG A 10 -10.67 -5.29 -14.86
C ARG A 10 -9.27 -5.09 -14.30
N ARG A 11 -8.55 -4.11 -14.86
CA ARG A 11 -7.17 -3.80 -14.46
C ARG A 11 -7.14 -2.90 -13.24
N LEU A 12 -6.48 -3.38 -12.18
CA LEU A 12 -6.35 -2.65 -10.92
C LEU A 12 -4.89 -2.28 -10.64
N PHE A 13 -4.63 -0.99 -10.43
CA PHE A 13 -3.33 -0.49 -9.99
C PHE A 13 -3.33 -0.34 -8.47
N LEU A 14 -2.60 -1.19 -7.76
CA LEU A 14 -2.59 -1.29 -6.30
C LEU A 14 -1.33 -0.67 -5.73
N HIS A 15 -1.42 0.53 -5.16
CA HIS A 15 -0.31 1.08 -4.37
C HIS A 15 -0.02 0.21 -3.15
N SER A 16 1.23 -0.23 -3.00
CA SER A 16 1.71 -1.09 -1.92
C SER A 16 2.70 -0.37 -1.00
N CYS A 17 2.52 -0.51 0.31
CA CYS A 17 3.45 0.03 1.30
C CYS A 17 4.47 -1.00 1.81
N CYS A 18 4.15 -2.28 1.82
CA CYS A 18 4.99 -3.38 2.29
C CYS A 18 4.33 -4.74 2.05
N ALA A 19 5.10 -5.83 2.12
CA ALA A 19 4.61 -7.18 1.92
C ALA A 19 3.50 -7.60 2.93
N PRO A 20 3.63 -7.38 4.25
CA PRO A 20 2.57 -7.73 5.19
C PRO A 20 1.24 -7.07 4.89
N CYS A 21 1.24 -5.78 4.54
CA CYS A 21 0.01 -5.07 4.18
C CYS A 21 -0.58 -5.57 2.85
N SER A 22 0.27 -5.99 1.94
CA SER A 22 -0.14 -6.46 0.61
C SER A 22 -0.67 -7.89 0.62
N SER A 23 -0.26 -8.74 1.57
CA SER A 23 -0.57 -10.16 1.57
C SER A 23 -2.09 -10.44 1.47
N TYR A 24 -2.89 -9.91 2.39
CA TYR A 24 -4.34 -10.06 2.35
C TYR A 24 -4.98 -9.28 1.19
N CYS A 25 -4.51 -8.08 0.91
CA CYS A 25 -5.08 -7.30 -0.19
C CYS A 25 -4.94 -8.05 -1.53
N LEU A 26 -3.78 -8.69 -1.77
CA LEU A 26 -3.52 -9.48 -2.96
C LEU A 26 -4.30 -10.79 -2.96
N GLU A 27 -4.35 -11.52 -1.83
CA GLU A 27 -5.16 -12.74 -1.68
C GLU A 27 -6.61 -12.47 -2.07
N TYR A 28 -7.15 -11.31 -1.67
CA TYR A 28 -8.53 -10.93 -1.92
C TYR A 28 -8.74 -10.37 -3.35
N LEU A 29 -7.93 -9.39 -3.76
CA LEU A 29 -8.18 -8.63 -4.99
C LEU A 29 -7.88 -9.42 -6.27
N ARG A 30 -6.89 -10.32 -6.26
CA ARG A 30 -6.51 -11.14 -7.43
C ARG A 30 -7.60 -12.10 -7.91
N GLN A 31 -8.63 -12.33 -7.10
CA GLN A 31 -9.79 -13.13 -7.47
C GLN A 31 -10.75 -12.37 -8.39
N TYR A 32 -10.65 -11.04 -8.46
CA TYR A 32 -11.60 -10.17 -9.15
C TYR A 32 -10.94 -9.25 -10.19
N PHE A 33 -9.63 -9.06 -10.13
CA PHE A 33 -8.90 -8.09 -10.93
C PHE A 33 -7.60 -8.64 -11.48
N ASP A 34 -7.19 -8.10 -12.62
CA ASP A 34 -5.79 -8.16 -13.08
C ASP A 34 -5.00 -7.10 -12.33
N VAL A 35 -4.27 -7.54 -11.29
CA VAL A 35 -3.61 -6.64 -10.34
C VAL A 35 -2.19 -6.33 -10.77
N THR A 36 -1.86 -5.05 -10.88
CA THR A 36 -0.48 -4.56 -10.89
C THR A 36 -0.17 -3.87 -9.56
N VAL A 37 0.75 -4.44 -8.80
CA VAL A 37 1.26 -3.85 -7.57
C VAL A 37 2.24 -2.75 -7.90
N PHE A 38 2.03 -1.56 -7.35
CA PHE A 38 2.92 -0.42 -7.49
C PHE A 38 3.58 -0.11 -6.13
N TYR A 39 4.88 -0.28 -6.07
CA TYR A 39 5.66 0.05 -4.88
C TYR A 39 6.31 1.43 -5.03
N TYR A 40 5.72 2.42 -4.36
CA TYR A 40 6.22 3.79 -4.32
C TYR A 40 6.06 4.37 -2.91
N ASN A 41 7.17 4.50 -2.19
CA ASN A 41 7.16 4.86 -0.78
C ASN A 41 8.29 5.86 -0.45
N PRO A 42 8.21 7.12 -0.93
CA PRO A 42 9.22 8.15 -0.67
C PRO A 42 9.34 8.51 0.82
N ASN A 43 8.35 8.14 1.63
CA ASN A 43 8.39 8.30 3.08
C ASN A 43 9.39 7.38 3.79
N ILE A 44 9.85 6.30 3.17
CA ILE A 44 10.86 5.44 3.77
C ILE A 44 12.20 6.16 3.71
N SER A 45 12.65 6.63 4.88
CA SER A 45 13.78 7.56 4.97
C SER A 45 15.15 6.90 4.81
N PHE A 46 15.22 5.58 4.98
CA PHE A 46 16.48 4.83 4.95
C PHE A 46 16.49 3.88 3.75
N LEU A 47 17.49 4.01 2.90
CA LEU A 47 17.60 3.24 1.65
C LEU A 47 17.65 1.71 1.90
N GLU A 48 18.34 1.27 2.97
CA GLU A 48 18.41 -0.15 3.32
C GLU A 48 17.03 -0.71 3.68
N GLU A 49 16.25 0.02 4.46
CA GLU A 49 14.88 -0.35 4.81
C GLU A 49 13.97 -0.34 3.58
N TYR A 50 14.13 0.64 2.67
CA TYR A 50 13.41 0.66 1.40
C TYR A 50 13.69 -0.59 0.58
N ARG A 51 14.96 -0.92 0.37
CA ARG A 51 15.39 -2.11 -0.39
C ARG A 51 14.89 -3.40 0.24
N HIS A 52 15.01 -3.52 1.56
CA HIS A 52 14.54 -4.70 2.28
C HIS A 52 13.04 -4.93 2.06
N ARG A 53 12.21 -3.88 2.17
CA ARG A 53 10.77 -3.99 1.94
C ARG A 53 10.39 -4.27 0.48
N VAL A 54 11.14 -3.75 -0.47
CA VAL A 54 10.96 -4.05 -1.90
C VAL A 54 11.21 -5.52 -2.18
N GLU A 55 12.34 -6.05 -1.70
CA GLU A 55 12.69 -7.45 -1.93
C GLU A 55 11.69 -8.41 -1.25
N GLU A 56 11.22 -8.09 -0.05
CA GLU A 56 10.15 -8.84 0.59
C GLU A 56 8.85 -8.84 -0.23
N LEU A 57 8.49 -7.70 -0.81
CA LEU A 57 7.30 -7.61 -1.66
C LEU A 57 7.47 -8.42 -2.95
N LYS A 58 8.64 -8.36 -3.60
CA LYS A 58 8.97 -9.18 -4.78
C LYS A 58 8.87 -10.67 -4.45
N ARG A 59 9.42 -11.08 -3.31
CA ARG A 59 9.32 -12.47 -2.82
C ARG A 59 7.88 -12.91 -2.63
N LEU A 60 7.06 -12.10 -1.94
CA LEU A 60 5.63 -12.39 -1.75
C LEU A 60 4.89 -12.53 -3.08
N VAL A 61 5.06 -11.59 -4.01
CA VAL A 61 4.40 -11.62 -5.32
C VAL A 61 4.82 -12.86 -6.10
N SER A 62 6.11 -13.21 -6.10
CA SER A 62 6.61 -14.43 -6.73
C SER A 62 5.96 -15.68 -6.16
N THR A 63 5.89 -15.80 -4.82
CA THR A 63 5.25 -16.94 -4.13
C THR A 63 3.77 -17.05 -4.49
N LEU A 64 3.03 -15.95 -4.44
CA LEU A 64 1.62 -15.93 -4.80
C LEU A 64 1.40 -16.30 -6.28
N ASN A 65 2.29 -15.90 -7.17
CA ASN A 65 2.21 -16.26 -8.59
C ASN A 65 2.52 -17.74 -8.83
N GLU A 66 3.46 -18.32 -8.08
CA GLU A 66 3.70 -19.77 -8.14
C GLU A 66 2.47 -20.56 -7.67
N GLU A 67 1.85 -20.16 -6.58
CA GLU A 67 0.62 -20.77 -6.06
C GLU A 67 -0.56 -20.69 -7.04
N ALA A 68 -0.58 -19.67 -7.89
CA ALA A 68 -1.61 -19.49 -8.90
C ALA A 68 -1.41 -20.31 -10.16
N LYS A 69 -0.26 -20.94 -10.34
CA LYS A 69 0.01 -21.78 -11.53
C LYS A 69 -1.00 -22.91 -11.62
N GLY A 70 -1.73 -22.95 -12.73
CA GLY A 70 -2.77 -23.96 -12.96
C GLY A 70 -4.12 -23.66 -12.33
N SER A 71 -4.30 -22.52 -11.68
CA SER A 71 -5.61 -22.05 -11.20
C SER A 71 -6.29 -21.18 -12.25
N GLU A 72 -7.50 -21.52 -12.63
CA GLU A 72 -8.35 -20.69 -13.50
C GLU A 72 -9.00 -19.52 -12.73
N MET A 73 -8.94 -19.54 -11.40
CA MET A 73 -9.60 -18.56 -10.54
C MET A 73 -8.68 -17.46 -10.01
N LEU A 74 -7.36 -17.61 -10.18
CA LEU A 74 -6.39 -16.68 -9.59
C LEU A 74 -5.54 -16.03 -10.68
N ASN A 75 -5.68 -14.73 -10.83
CA ASN A 75 -4.89 -13.96 -11.76
C ASN A 75 -3.42 -13.83 -11.31
N GLN A 76 -2.51 -13.78 -12.29
CA GLN A 76 -1.11 -13.45 -12.05
C GLN A 76 -0.99 -11.97 -11.64
N ILE A 77 -0.10 -11.69 -10.71
CA ILE A 77 0.15 -10.35 -10.19
C ILE A 77 1.38 -9.77 -10.86
N ALA A 78 1.24 -8.62 -11.50
CA ALA A 78 2.39 -7.84 -11.97
C ALA A 78 2.92 -6.95 -10.84
N LEU A 79 4.22 -6.58 -10.89
CA LEU A 79 4.85 -5.67 -9.95
C LEU A 79 5.64 -4.59 -10.69
N LEU A 80 5.40 -3.35 -10.30
CA LEU A 80 6.12 -2.17 -10.74
C LEU A 80 6.75 -1.48 -9.53
N GLU A 81 8.07 -1.32 -9.56
CA GLU A 81 8.81 -0.53 -8.59
C GLU A 81 8.93 0.91 -9.09
N GLY A 82 8.47 1.87 -8.27
CA GLY A 82 8.64 3.29 -8.53
C GLY A 82 10.02 3.80 -8.12
N THR A 83 10.35 4.99 -8.53
CA THR A 83 11.62 5.63 -8.19
C THR A 83 11.71 5.92 -6.69
N TYR A 84 12.85 5.65 -6.08
CA TYR A 84 13.10 6.01 -4.69
C TYR A 84 13.53 7.47 -4.59
N GLU A 85 12.63 8.32 -4.09
CA GLU A 85 12.80 9.80 -4.04
C GLU A 85 12.41 10.33 -2.65
N PRO A 86 13.18 10.01 -1.58
CA PRO A 86 12.82 10.41 -0.22
C PRO A 86 12.78 11.92 -0.02
N GLU A 87 13.52 12.71 -0.81
CA GLU A 87 13.51 14.17 -0.80
C GLU A 87 12.11 14.74 -1.11
N LYS A 88 11.32 14.10 -1.95
CA LYS A 88 9.93 14.54 -2.22
C LYS A 88 9.06 14.48 -0.97
N PHE A 89 9.28 13.47 -0.12
CA PHE A 89 8.56 13.36 1.15
C PHE A 89 8.99 14.46 2.13
N PHE A 90 10.30 14.70 2.27
CA PHE A 90 10.82 15.73 3.17
C PHE A 90 10.40 17.13 2.73
N GLU A 91 10.43 17.41 1.45
CA GLU A 91 9.98 18.69 0.90
C GLU A 91 8.49 18.93 1.15
N ALA A 92 7.66 17.93 0.82
CA ALA A 92 6.21 18.01 0.99
C ALA A 92 5.76 18.13 2.47
N THR A 93 6.56 17.60 3.41
CA THR A 93 6.23 17.60 4.84
C THR A 93 7.03 18.62 5.66
N LYS A 94 7.72 19.53 5.01
CA LYS A 94 8.51 20.59 5.66
C LYS A 94 7.65 21.46 6.57
N GLY A 95 8.10 21.65 7.81
CA GLY A 95 7.38 22.40 8.85
C GLY A 95 6.35 21.54 9.65
N LEU A 96 6.23 20.26 9.35
CA LEU A 96 5.35 19.31 10.05
C LEU A 96 6.14 18.22 10.80
N GLU A 97 7.40 18.47 11.10
CA GLU A 97 8.31 17.49 11.73
C GLU A 97 7.79 17.01 13.09
N ASP A 98 7.17 17.91 13.86
CA ASP A 98 6.64 17.64 15.19
C ASP A 98 5.17 17.16 15.18
N CYS A 99 4.55 17.08 14.00
CA CYS A 99 3.19 16.57 13.87
C CYS A 99 3.15 15.07 14.23
N PRO A 100 2.23 14.61 15.09
CA PRO A 100 2.18 13.21 15.51
C PRO A 100 1.85 12.26 14.35
N GLU A 101 2.17 10.97 14.51
CA GLU A 101 1.73 9.95 13.55
C GLU A 101 0.20 9.91 13.46
N GLY A 102 -0.33 9.85 12.24
CA GLY A 102 -1.76 9.94 11.96
C GLY A 102 -2.30 11.36 11.75
N GLY A 103 -1.49 12.40 12.00
CA GLY A 103 -1.84 13.80 11.78
C GLY A 103 -1.59 14.28 10.35
N GLU A 104 -1.54 15.61 10.19
CA GLU A 104 -1.46 16.30 8.89
C GLU A 104 -0.27 15.85 8.03
N ARG A 105 0.92 15.68 8.62
CA ARG A 105 2.09 15.10 7.93
C ARG A 105 1.77 13.77 7.25
N CYS A 106 1.00 12.91 7.91
CA CYS A 106 0.61 11.63 7.34
C CYS A 106 -0.40 11.78 6.21
N PHE A 107 -1.28 12.78 6.25
CA PHE A 107 -2.24 13.03 5.18
C PHE A 107 -1.54 13.51 3.90
N ILE A 108 -0.57 14.41 4.03
CA ILE A 108 0.30 14.81 2.91
C ILE A 108 1.07 13.61 2.34
N CYS A 109 1.59 12.75 3.22
CA CYS A 109 2.27 11.52 2.82
C CYS A 109 1.33 10.54 2.07
N TYR A 110 0.05 10.44 2.44
CA TYR A 110 -0.92 9.63 1.71
C TYR A 110 -1.15 10.21 0.31
N GLU A 111 -1.38 11.50 0.23
CA GLU A 111 -1.61 12.19 -1.04
C GLU A 111 -0.42 12.04 -1.99
N LEU A 112 0.80 12.27 -1.52
CA LEU A 112 2.02 12.11 -2.32
C LEU A 112 2.10 10.74 -2.99
N ARG A 113 1.79 9.68 -2.25
CA ARG A 113 1.84 8.31 -2.76
C ARG A 113 0.67 7.95 -3.66
N LEU A 114 -0.55 8.35 -3.28
CA LEU A 114 -1.74 8.08 -4.07
C LEU A 114 -1.80 8.90 -5.35
N ARG A 115 -1.25 10.10 -5.35
CA ARG A 115 -1.15 10.96 -6.54
C ARG A 115 -0.32 10.30 -7.64
N GLU A 116 0.84 9.75 -7.28
CA GLU A 116 1.67 9.03 -8.24
C GLU A 116 1.01 7.73 -8.73
N ALA A 117 0.31 7.02 -7.83
CA ALA A 117 -0.45 5.85 -8.22
C ALA A 117 -1.61 6.19 -9.17
N ALA A 118 -2.37 7.26 -8.91
CA ALA A 118 -3.47 7.70 -9.78
C ALA A 118 -2.96 8.16 -11.16
N ARG A 119 -1.86 8.94 -11.18
CA ARG A 119 -1.21 9.40 -12.42
C ARG A 119 -0.82 8.22 -13.31
N LEU A 120 -0.06 7.26 -12.75
CA LEU A 120 0.40 6.09 -13.50
C LEU A 120 -0.75 5.15 -13.88
N ALA A 121 -1.77 5.02 -13.05
CA ALA A 121 -2.97 4.26 -13.38
C ALA A 121 -3.70 4.84 -14.59
N ALA A 122 -3.85 6.17 -14.64
CA ALA A 122 -4.46 6.86 -15.78
C ALA A 122 -3.62 6.70 -17.06
N GLU A 123 -2.31 6.94 -16.99
CA GLU A 123 -1.39 6.79 -18.12
C GLU A 123 -1.34 5.34 -18.64
N GLY A 124 -1.41 4.35 -17.74
CA GLY A 124 -1.39 2.94 -18.08
C GLY A 124 -2.76 2.38 -18.52
N GLY A 125 -3.82 3.19 -18.52
CA GLY A 125 -5.17 2.77 -18.90
C GLY A 125 -5.76 1.72 -17.96
N TYR A 126 -5.51 1.84 -16.65
CA TYR A 126 -6.13 0.98 -15.64
C TYR A 126 -7.58 1.43 -15.37
N ASP A 127 -8.45 0.46 -15.09
CA ASP A 127 -9.86 0.75 -14.74
C ASP A 127 -9.95 1.38 -13.35
N PHE A 128 -9.10 0.93 -12.42
CA PHE A 128 -9.12 1.36 -11.03
C PHE A 128 -7.71 1.53 -10.46
N PHE A 129 -7.61 2.41 -9.45
CA PHE A 129 -6.50 2.38 -8.51
C PHE A 129 -6.99 2.28 -7.07
N THR A 130 -6.15 1.79 -6.16
CA THR A 130 -6.40 1.76 -4.71
C THR A 130 -5.08 1.60 -3.94
N THR A 131 -5.15 1.41 -2.62
CA THR A 131 -3.97 1.29 -1.77
C THR A 131 -4.12 0.23 -0.69
N THR A 132 -3.02 -0.44 -0.35
CA THR A 132 -2.94 -1.34 0.81
C THR A 132 -2.89 -0.60 2.15
N LEU A 133 -2.75 0.72 2.16
CA LEU A 133 -2.63 1.50 3.41
C LEU A 133 -3.84 1.34 4.34
N THR A 134 -5.02 1.13 3.78
CA THR A 134 -6.26 1.02 4.54
C THR A 134 -6.36 -0.26 5.40
N ILE A 135 -5.42 -1.21 5.26
CA ILE A 135 -5.39 -2.41 6.10
C ILE A 135 -4.79 -2.13 7.49
N SER A 136 -3.94 -1.11 7.60
CA SER A 136 -3.30 -0.78 8.86
C SER A 136 -4.29 -0.11 9.83
N PRO A 137 -4.39 -0.59 11.09
CA PRO A 137 -5.23 0.06 12.11
C PRO A 137 -4.73 1.48 12.46
N LEU A 138 -3.44 1.78 12.22
CA LEU A 138 -2.82 3.07 12.47
C LEU A 138 -3.05 4.09 11.36
N LYS A 139 -3.76 3.71 10.27
CA LYS A 139 -4.01 4.58 9.13
C LYS A 139 -5.49 4.96 9.05
N ASN A 140 -5.74 6.23 8.75
CA ASN A 140 -7.09 6.75 8.57
C ASN A 140 -7.65 6.37 7.19
N ALA A 141 -8.45 5.30 7.15
CA ALA A 141 -9.05 4.81 5.92
C ALA A 141 -10.03 5.79 5.29
N GLN A 142 -10.76 6.56 6.09
CA GLN A 142 -11.66 7.60 5.58
C GLN A 142 -10.86 8.65 4.82
N LYS A 143 -9.80 9.18 5.43
CA LYS A 143 -8.94 10.19 4.80
C LYS A 143 -8.27 9.67 3.53
N LEU A 144 -7.82 8.42 3.52
CA LEU A 144 -7.27 7.77 2.33
C LEU A 144 -8.29 7.69 1.19
N ASN A 145 -9.54 7.34 1.49
CA ASN A 145 -10.61 7.28 0.50
C ASN A 145 -11.03 8.69 0.00
N GLU A 146 -11.05 9.71 0.88
CA GLU A 146 -11.28 11.10 0.49
C GLU A 146 -10.23 11.58 -0.51
N ILE A 147 -8.94 11.38 -0.19
CA ILE A 147 -7.83 11.71 -1.09
C ILE A 147 -7.95 10.92 -2.40
N GLY A 148 -8.22 9.62 -2.32
CA GLY A 148 -8.39 8.78 -3.50
C GLY A 148 -9.51 9.25 -4.41
N SER A 149 -10.65 9.71 -3.85
CA SER A 149 -11.77 10.26 -4.62
C SER A 149 -11.40 11.56 -5.34
N GLN A 150 -10.70 12.46 -4.66
CA GLN A 150 -10.23 13.73 -5.26
C GLN A 150 -9.26 13.48 -6.42
N LEU A 151 -8.32 12.55 -6.23
CA LEU A 151 -7.36 12.17 -7.27
C LEU A 151 -8.02 11.42 -8.43
N ALA A 152 -9.10 10.66 -8.17
CA ALA A 152 -9.87 10.01 -9.23
C ALA A 152 -10.52 11.03 -10.18
N GLU A 153 -11.03 12.13 -9.64
CA GLU A 153 -11.56 13.25 -10.45
C GLU A 153 -10.46 13.97 -11.22
N GLU A 154 -9.31 14.24 -10.57
CA GLU A 154 -8.18 14.96 -11.16
C GLU A 154 -7.54 14.19 -12.34
N TYR A 155 -7.34 12.88 -12.17
CA TYR A 155 -6.64 12.04 -13.16
C TYR A 155 -7.59 11.23 -14.07
N HIS A 156 -8.90 11.36 -13.90
CA HIS A 156 -9.92 10.65 -14.70
C HIS A 156 -9.75 9.11 -14.67
N VAL A 157 -9.38 8.57 -13.52
CA VAL A 157 -9.27 7.13 -13.25
C VAL A 157 -10.03 6.77 -11.98
N ALA A 158 -10.83 5.70 -11.96
CA ALA A 158 -11.67 5.39 -10.82
C ALA A 158 -10.83 4.95 -9.59
N CYS A 159 -11.11 5.52 -8.42
CA CYS A 159 -10.59 5.02 -7.16
C CYS A 159 -11.50 3.92 -6.61
N LEU A 160 -10.95 2.74 -6.28
CA LEU A 160 -11.68 1.70 -5.58
C LEU A 160 -11.64 1.97 -4.07
N PRO A 161 -12.74 2.44 -3.45
CA PRO A 161 -12.75 2.73 -2.02
C PRO A 161 -12.52 1.46 -1.21
N SER A 162 -11.69 1.53 -0.19
CA SER A 162 -11.33 0.35 0.60
C SER A 162 -11.21 0.64 2.09
N ASP A 163 -11.47 -0.37 2.89
CA ASP A 163 -11.10 -0.45 4.31
C ASP A 163 -10.74 -1.91 4.61
N PHE A 164 -9.56 -2.32 4.13
CA PHE A 164 -9.12 -3.71 4.18
C PHE A 164 -8.91 -4.26 5.59
N LYS A 165 -8.85 -3.43 6.63
CA LYS A 165 -8.80 -3.92 8.01
C LYS A 165 -10.12 -4.50 8.51
N LYS A 166 -11.25 -4.13 7.89
CA LYS A 166 -12.58 -4.65 8.22
C LYS A 166 -12.74 -6.12 7.83
N LYS A 167 -13.81 -6.75 8.32
CA LYS A 167 -14.15 -8.17 8.05
C LYS A 167 -12.99 -9.14 8.31
N GLY A 168 -12.16 -8.85 9.32
CA GLY A 168 -11.03 -9.70 9.70
C GLY A 168 -9.77 -9.54 8.84
N GLY A 169 -9.74 -8.63 7.86
CA GLY A 169 -8.62 -8.53 6.92
C GLY A 169 -7.28 -8.20 7.57
N TYR A 170 -7.27 -7.37 8.64
CA TYR A 170 -6.04 -7.14 9.39
C TYR A 170 -5.53 -8.41 10.08
N LEU A 171 -6.41 -9.18 10.72
CA LEU A 171 -6.05 -10.46 11.34
C LEU A 171 -5.53 -11.44 10.29
N ARG A 172 -6.21 -11.53 9.14
CA ARG A 172 -5.76 -12.39 8.04
C ARG A 172 -4.38 -11.98 7.53
N SER A 173 -4.05 -10.68 7.46
CA SER A 173 -2.70 -10.22 7.09
C SER A 173 -1.62 -10.65 8.10
N ILE A 174 -1.96 -10.81 9.39
CA ILE A 174 -1.05 -11.33 10.40
C ILE A 174 -0.80 -12.84 10.18
N GLU A 175 -1.86 -13.60 9.90
CA GLU A 175 -1.76 -15.03 9.58
C GLU A 175 -0.90 -15.27 8.34
N LEU A 176 -1.18 -14.55 7.26
CA LEU A 176 -0.41 -14.63 6.02
C LEU A 176 1.04 -14.20 6.21
N SER A 177 1.30 -13.20 7.06
CA SER A 177 2.67 -12.80 7.39
C SER A 177 3.45 -13.92 8.08
N ARG A 178 2.78 -14.74 8.92
CA ARG A 178 3.40 -15.93 9.53
C ARG A 178 3.56 -17.05 8.52
N GLN A 179 2.53 -17.29 7.71
CA GLN A 179 2.53 -18.34 6.68
C GLN A 179 3.66 -18.16 5.67
N TYR A 180 3.92 -16.93 5.23
CA TYR A 180 4.93 -16.59 4.24
C TYR A 180 6.24 -16.09 4.86
N ASP A 181 6.38 -16.14 6.20
CA ASP A 181 7.55 -15.62 6.94
C ASP A 181 7.95 -14.22 6.49
N LEU A 182 6.98 -13.28 6.51
CA LEU A 182 7.19 -11.92 6.02
C LEU A 182 7.83 -11.03 7.08
N TYR A 183 8.77 -10.21 6.66
CA TYR A 183 9.31 -9.13 7.48
C TYR A 183 8.21 -8.15 7.89
N ARG A 184 7.90 -8.13 9.18
CA ARG A 184 6.93 -7.19 9.76
C ARG A 184 7.65 -6.06 10.47
N GLN A 185 7.65 -4.89 9.82
CA GLN A 185 8.19 -3.67 10.40
C GLN A 185 7.31 -3.16 11.55
N ASP A 186 7.92 -2.54 12.54
CA ASP A 186 7.30 -1.96 13.72
C ASP A 186 7.08 -0.44 13.65
N TYR A 187 7.42 0.18 12.50
CA TYR A 187 7.19 1.59 12.21
C TYR A 187 6.82 1.82 10.74
N CYS A 188 6.27 3.00 10.44
CA CYS A 188 5.76 3.32 9.10
C CYS A 188 6.84 3.35 7.99
N GLY A 189 8.09 3.61 8.36
CA GLY A 189 9.22 3.78 7.44
C GLY A 189 9.83 5.18 7.45
N CYS A 190 9.08 6.22 7.80
CA CYS A 190 9.62 7.57 7.91
C CYS A 190 10.41 7.76 9.22
N VAL A 191 11.39 8.66 9.18
CA VAL A 191 12.23 8.98 10.34
C VAL A 191 11.42 9.44 11.55
N PHE A 192 10.29 10.11 11.35
CA PHE A 192 9.43 10.60 12.41
C PHE A 192 8.73 9.47 13.15
N SER A 193 8.12 8.54 12.42
CA SER A 193 7.51 7.34 13.00
C SER A 193 8.55 6.47 13.70
N LYS A 194 9.78 6.39 13.17
CA LYS A 194 10.89 5.70 13.84
C LYS A 194 11.22 6.35 15.18
N ARG A 195 11.33 7.67 15.23
CA ARG A 195 11.59 8.42 16.48
C ARG A 195 10.50 8.19 17.52
N GLU A 196 9.22 8.18 17.11
CA GLU A 196 8.10 7.92 18.00
C GLU A 196 8.14 6.47 18.55
N ARG A 197 8.45 5.49 17.71
CA ARG A 197 8.65 4.11 18.10
C ARG A 197 9.80 3.95 19.12
N ASP A 198 10.95 4.56 18.84
CA ASP A 198 12.14 4.48 19.69
C ASP A 198 11.87 5.08 21.10
N LYS A 199 11.11 6.19 21.17
CA LYS A 199 10.67 6.79 22.44
C LYS A 199 9.76 5.85 23.25
N ARG A 200 8.85 5.11 22.60
CA ARG A 200 7.96 4.15 23.28
C ARG A 200 8.77 3.00 23.89
N ILE A 201 9.71 2.44 23.15
CA ILE A 201 10.57 1.35 23.64
C ILE A 201 11.34 1.77 24.89
N VAL A 202 11.89 3.00 24.92
CA VAL A 202 12.62 3.52 26.09
C VAL A 202 11.70 3.73 27.30
N GLN A 203 10.42 4.04 27.10
CA GLN A 203 9.46 4.24 28.20
C GLN A 203 8.92 2.92 28.78
N GLU A 204 8.97 1.84 28.02
CA GLU A 204 8.50 0.50 28.41
C GLU A 204 9.63 -0.37 29.00
N SER A 205 10.90 0.10 28.98
CA SER A 205 12.10 -0.55 29.51
C SER A 205 12.43 -0.09 30.93
#